data_d009f26c2326ef47bfed1b8bd94f670f
#
_entry.id   d009f26c2326ef47bfed1b8bd94f670f
#
_cell.length_a   1.000
_cell.length_b   1.000
_cell.length_c   1.000
_cell.angle_alpha   90.00
_cell.angle_beta   90.00
_cell.angle_gamma   90.00
#
_symmetry.space_group_name_H-M   'P 1'
#
loop_
_entity.id
_entity.type
_entity.pdbx_description
1 polymer ?
#
loop_
_entity_poly.entity_id
_entity_poly.type
_entity_poly.pdbx_seq_one_letter_code
_entity_poly.pdbx_strand_id
1 'polypeptide(L)'
;MGGMQSWLWGEQYPEFMDALMPLASVPGQISGRNRVWRRLIIDAIRNDPTWMNGDYTTQPVSLRTAQQMIWLVGSNPYRRWQSAQTLADADRVMEQAIASAVRGSDANDVLYQYEASRDYDPGPGLEKIIAPLVAVNTTDDIVNPPDIPVLEKEITRVKRGRAVMIPESDKTNGHGTHTLAAVWKDELARLLKESEK
;
A
#
# COMPACT_ATOMS: atom_id res chain seq x y z
N MET A 1 1.32 4.01 -0.12
CA MET A 1 1.86 5.27 -0.68
C MET A 1 3.23 5.62 -0.08
N GLY A 2 3.42 5.65 1.25
CA GLY A 2 4.71 6.01 1.85
C GLY A 2 5.90 5.20 1.36
N GLY A 3 5.79 3.88 1.24
CA GLY A 3 6.84 3.04 0.67
C GLY A 3 7.20 3.42 -0.78
N MET A 4 6.21 3.85 -1.58
CA MET A 4 6.45 4.34 -2.95
C MET A 4 7.32 5.61 -2.95
N GLN A 5 7.09 6.51 -2.01
CA GLN A 5 7.93 7.72 -1.86
C GLN A 5 9.37 7.37 -1.50
N SER A 6 9.58 6.35 -0.66
CA SER A 6 10.94 5.92 -0.31
C SER A 6 11.75 5.49 -1.54
N TRP A 7 11.15 4.79 -2.48
CA TRP A 7 11.81 4.42 -3.73
C TRP A 7 12.17 5.64 -4.59
N LEU A 8 11.19 6.56 -4.81
CA LEU A 8 11.39 7.76 -5.63
C LEU A 8 12.43 8.71 -5.03
N TRP A 9 12.41 8.91 -3.71
CA TRP A 9 13.40 9.75 -3.04
C TRP A 9 14.80 9.14 -3.15
N GLY A 10 14.91 7.82 -3.01
CA GLY A 10 16.18 7.12 -3.15
C GLY A 10 16.85 7.31 -4.50
N GLU A 11 16.06 7.33 -5.59
CA GLU A 11 16.59 7.55 -6.94
C GLU A 11 16.83 9.02 -7.29
N GLN A 12 15.95 9.92 -6.78
CA GLN A 12 16.01 11.34 -7.10
C GLN A 12 17.04 12.10 -6.26
N TYR A 13 17.24 11.67 -5.03
CA TYR A 13 18.13 12.31 -4.07
C TYR A 13 19.06 11.28 -3.40
N PRO A 14 19.91 10.57 -4.17
CA PRO A 14 20.64 9.40 -3.68
C PRO A 14 21.58 9.69 -2.51
N GLU A 15 22.08 10.92 -2.38
CA GLU A 15 23.00 11.31 -1.30
C GLU A 15 22.30 11.86 -0.05
N PHE A 16 20.96 12.00 -0.08
CA PHE A 16 20.23 12.65 1.00
C PHE A 16 19.94 11.69 2.17
N MET A 17 19.72 10.40 1.90
CA MET A 17 19.34 9.43 2.92
C MET A 17 20.51 8.56 3.36
N ASP A 18 20.60 8.30 4.67
CA ASP A 18 21.54 7.32 5.23
C ASP A 18 21.02 5.87 5.09
N ALA A 19 19.70 5.68 5.07
CA ALA A 19 19.06 4.37 4.87
C ALA A 19 17.63 4.53 4.31
N LEU A 20 17.10 3.48 3.67
CA LEU A 20 15.75 3.43 3.12
C LEU A 20 15.06 2.12 3.51
N MET A 21 13.82 2.21 3.99
CA MET A 21 13.00 1.05 4.33
C MET A 21 11.59 1.18 3.75
N PRO A 22 11.41 0.94 2.44
CA PRO A 22 10.07 0.88 1.86
C PRO A 22 9.31 -0.34 2.38
N LEU A 23 8.12 -0.09 2.97
CA LEU A 23 7.21 -1.11 3.47
C LEU A 23 6.04 -1.29 2.51
N ALA A 24 5.61 -2.54 2.30
CA ALA A 24 4.42 -2.92 1.55
C ALA A 24 4.32 -2.21 0.19
N SER A 25 5.41 -2.20 -0.57
CA SER A 25 5.50 -1.55 -1.88
C SER A 25 6.49 -2.27 -2.78
N VAL A 26 6.36 -2.04 -4.08
CA VAL A 26 7.25 -2.62 -5.10
C VAL A 26 7.87 -1.52 -5.95
N PRO A 27 9.11 -1.71 -6.45
CA PRO A 27 9.84 -0.72 -7.25
C PRO A 27 9.51 -0.82 -8.74
N GLY A 28 8.25 -0.64 -9.08
CA GLY A 28 7.79 -0.67 -10.47
C GLY A 28 6.42 -0.04 -10.64
N GLN A 29 5.99 0.11 -11.88
CA GLN A 29 4.71 0.70 -12.22
C GLN A 29 3.55 -0.03 -11.56
N ILE A 30 2.54 0.74 -11.15
CA ILE A 30 1.27 0.19 -10.70
C ILE A 30 0.49 -0.35 -11.89
N SER A 31 0.50 -1.68 -12.05
CA SER A 31 -0.10 -2.38 -13.19
C SER A 31 -1.05 -3.51 -12.73
N GLY A 32 -1.58 -4.26 -13.67
CA GLY A 32 -2.42 -5.42 -13.43
C GLY A 32 -3.60 -5.13 -12.48
N ARG A 33 -3.89 -6.08 -11.60
CA ARG A 33 -5.00 -5.96 -10.63
C ARG A 33 -4.86 -4.74 -9.72
N ASN A 34 -3.63 -4.35 -9.36
CA ASN A 34 -3.39 -3.18 -8.52
C ASN A 34 -3.88 -1.90 -9.22
N ARG A 35 -3.63 -1.75 -10.53
CA ARG A 35 -4.18 -0.62 -11.29
C ARG A 35 -5.69 -0.69 -11.44
N VAL A 36 -6.26 -1.89 -11.66
CA VAL A 36 -7.70 -2.07 -11.84
C VAL A 36 -8.48 -1.58 -10.62
N TRP A 37 -8.17 -2.05 -9.42
CA TRP A 37 -8.94 -1.62 -8.23
C TRP A 37 -8.74 -0.14 -7.89
N ARG A 38 -7.58 0.45 -8.18
CA ARG A 38 -7.37 1.90 -8.06
C ARG A 38 -8.28 2.67 -9.02
N ARG A 39 -8.41 2.18 -10.26
CA ARG A 39 -9.35 2.78 -11.23
C ARG A 39 -10.78 2.66 -10.77
N LEU A 40 -11.19 1.54 -10.18
CA LEU A 40 -12.54 1.39 -9.65
C LEU A 40 -12.86 2.43 -8.58
N ILE A 41 -11.90 2.74 -7.68
CA ILE A 41 -12.05 3.79 -6.67
C ILE A 41 -12.19 5.16 -7.33
N ILE A 42 -11.28 5.50 -8.24
CA ILE A 42 -11.24 6.78 -8.95
C ILE A 42 -12.52 6.99 -9.76
N ASP A 43 -12.89 5.98 -10.55
CA ASP A 43 -14.05 6.06 -11.44
C ASP A 43 -15.38 6.10 -10.65
N ALA A 44 -15.46 5.40 -9.51
CA ALA A 44 -16.62 5.50 -8.63
C ALA A 44 -16.89 6.94 -8.20
N ILE A 45 -15.85 7.67 -7.79
CA ILE A 45 -16.00 9.06 -7.35
C ILE A 45 -16.22 9.99 -8.54
N ARG A 46 -15.43 9.88 -9.61
CA ARG A 46 -15.53 10.79 -10.77
C ARG A 46 -16.85 10.68 -11.53
N ASN A 47 -17.44 9.49 -11.57
CA ASN A 47 -18.69 9.25 -12.26
C ASN A 47 -19.94 9.55 -11.39
N ASP A 48 -19.73 9.92 -10.11
CA ASP A 48 -20.84 10.32 -9.23
C ASP A 48 -21.24 11.77 -9.54
N PRO A 49 -22.48 12.02 -10.00
CA PRO A 49 -22.94 13.38 -10.28
C PRO A 49 -22.88 14.30 -9.07
N THR A 50 -22.97 13.75 -7.85
CA THR A 50 -22.94 14.51 -6.60
C THR A 50 -21.54 14.93 -6.21
N TRP A 51 -20.48 14.41 -6.86
CA TRP A 51 -19.12 14.85 -6.68
C TRP A 51 -18.87 16.26 -7.26
N MET A 52 -19.63 16.69 -8.27
CA MET A 52 -19.62 18.05 -8.83
C MET A 52 -18.21 18.54 -9.21
N ASN A 53 -17.36 17.66 -9.78
CA ASN A 53 -15.96 17.94 -10.10
C ASN A 53 -15.11 18.39 -8.89
N GLY A 54 -15.46 17.94 -7.70
CA GLY A 54 -14.75 18.25 -6.46
C GLY A 54 -15.37 19.41 -5.66
N ASP A 55 -16.41 20.06 -6.17
CA ASP A 55 -17.07 21.22 -5.55
C ASP A 55 -18.40 20.85 -4.85
N TYR A 56 -18.38 19.75 -4.09
CA TYR A 56 -19.53 19.29 -3.32
C TYR A 56 -19.59 19.95 -1.93
N THR A 57 -20.80 20.10 -1.39
CA THR A 57 -21.03 20.56 -0.02
C THR A 57 -21.36 19.43 0.95
N THR A 58 -21.76 18.28 0.41
CA THR A 58 -22.03 17.03 1.14
C THR A 58 -21.27 15.91 0.47
N GLN A 59 -20.65 15.04 1.24
CA GLN A 59 -19.85 13.93 0.68
C GLN A 59 -20.63 13.12 -0.35
N PRO A 60 -20.04 12.86 -1.53
CA PRO A 60 -20.68 12.03 -2.57
C PRO A 60 -21.01 10.63 -2.06
N VAL A 61 -22.14 10.08 -2.51
CA VAL A 61 -22.58 8.73 -2.13
C VAL A 61 -21.55 7.66 -2.50
N SER A 62 -20.84 7.87 -3.60
CA SER A 62 -19.78 7.00 -4.10
C SER A 62 -18.57 6.86 -3.18
N LEU A 63 -18.35 7.78 -2.25
CA LEU A 63 -17.30 7.62 -1.22
C LEU A 63 -17.46 6.29 -0.47
N ARG A 64 -18.70 5.87 -0.23
CA ARG A 64 -18.97 4.56 0.39
C ARG A 64 -18.43 3.40 -0.48
N THR A 65 -18.71 3.42 -1.80
CA THR A 65 -18.20 2.39 -2.72
C THR A 65 -16.67 2.39 -2.78
N ALA A 66 -16.06 3.56 -2.81
CA ALA A 66 -14.61 3.70 -2.77
C ALA A 66 -14.02 3.06 -1.48
N GLN A 67 -14.62 3.33 -0.33
CA GLN A 67 -14.20 2.75 0.95
C GLN A 67 -14.42 1.24 1.04
N GLN A 68 -15.47 0.71 0.43
CA GLN A 68 -15.69 -0.74 0.31
C GLN A 68 -14.56 -1.41 -0.47
N MET A 69 -14.13 -0.81 -1.58
CA MET A 69 -13.01 -1.33 -2.38
C MET A 69 -11.69 -1.28 -1.60
N ILE A 70 -11.40 -0.17 -0.93
CA ILE A 70 -10.21 -0.01 -0.08
C ILE A 70 -10.19 -1.07 1.02
N TRP A 71 -11.32 -1.26 1.70
CA TRP A 71 -11.44 -2.24 2.78
C TRP A 71 -11.25 -3.67 2.29
N LEU A 72 -11.81 -4.00 1.12
CA LEU A 72 -11.67 -5.32 0.51
C LEU A 72 -10.20 -5.65 0.20
N VAL A 73 -9.50 -4.74 -0.50
CA VAL A 73 -8.13 -5.00 -0.96
C VAL A 73 -7.08 -4.83 0.14
N GLY A 74 -7.36 -4.03 1.16
CA GLY A 74 -6.43 -3.77 2.27
C GLY A 74 -6.41 -4.84 3.36
N SER A 75 -7.23 -5.89 3.27
CA SER A 75 -7.42 -6.89 4.32
C SER A 75 -6.81 -8.25 3.97
N ASN A 76 -6.46 -9.01 5.01
CA ASN A 76 -6.08 -10.41 4.87
C ASN A 76 -7.34 -11.28 4.79
N PRO A 77 -7.52 -12.12 3.73
CA PRO A 77 -8.70 -12.95 3.55
C PRO A 77 -8.95 -13.95 4.69
N TYR A 78 -7.90 -14.58 5.20
CA TYR A 78 -8.01 -15.55 6.29
C TYR A 78 -8.49 -14.89 7.59
N ARG A 79 -7.91 -13.74 7.96
CA ARG A 79 -8.37 -12.97 9.13
C ARG A 79 -9.82 -12.48 8.98
N ARG A 80 -10.22 -12.10 7.77
CA ARG A 80 -11.62 -11.73 7.51
C ARG A 80 -12.55 -12.91 7.75
N TRP A 81 -12.19 -14.09 7.24
CA TRP A 81 -12.96 -15.29 7.49
C TRP A 81 -13.01 -15.64 8.99
N GLN A 82 -11.89 -15.58 9.69
CA GLN A 82 -11.88 -15.84 11.15
C GLN A 82 -12.79 -14.90 11.94
N SER A 83 -12.85 -13.62 11.56
CA SER A 83 -13.64 -12.60 12.26
C SER A 83 -15.12 -12.59 11.90
N ALA A 84 -15.51 -13.26 10.80
CA ALA A 84 -16.86 -13.19 10.24
C ALA A 84 -17.20 -14.48 9.47
N GLN A 85 -17.46 -15.56 10.21
CA GLN A 85 -17.69 -16.90 9.65
C GLN A 85 -19.14 -17.14 9.18
N THR A 86 -20.07 -16.24 9.52
CA THR A 86 -21.44 -16.27 9.04
C THR A 86 -21.73 -15.10 8.11
N LEU A 87 -22.74 -15.23 7.24
CA LEU A 87 -23.19 -14.15 6.36
C LEU A 87 -23.55 -12.91 7.17
N ALA A 88 -24.32 -13.07 8.25
CA ALA A 88 -24.74 -11.96 9.11
C ALA A 88 -23.55 -11.26 9.80
N ASP A 89 -22.52 -12.01 10.23
CA ASP A 89 -21.31 -11.42 10.78
C ASP A 89 -20.50 -10.67 9.72
N ALA A 90 -20.39 -11.23 8.51
CA ALA A 90 -19.67 -10.58 7.42
C ALA A 90 -20.33 -9.23 7.05
N ASP A 91 -21.66 -9.20 6.92
CA ASP A 91 -22.40 -7.98 6.66
C ASP A 91 -22.21 -6.95 7.78
N ARG A 92 -22.36 -7.37 9.03
CA ARG A 92 -22.20 -6.50 10.21
C ARG A 92 -20.79 -5.91 10.30
N VAL A 93 -19.76 -6.73 10.13
CA VAL A 93 -18.35 -6.28 10.20
C VAL A 93 -18.05 -5.30 9.07
N MET A 94 -18.50 -5.60 7.86
CA MET A 94 -18.35 -4.69 6.73
C MET A 94 -19.05 -3.36 6.99
N GLU A 95 -20.33 -3.37 7.38
CA GLU A 95 -21.11 -2.16 7.61
C GLU A 95 -20.45 -1.24 8.65
N GLN A 96 -20.00 -1.81 9.77
CA GLN A 96 -19.32 -1.04 10.82
C GLN A 96 -18.01 -0.41 10.34
N ALA A 97 -17.20 -1.19 9.62
CA ALA A 97 -15.92 -0.72 9.10
C ALA A 97 -16.10 0.41 8.07
N ILE A 98 -17.03 0.22 7.13
CA ILE A 98 -17.31 1.21 6.07
C ILE A 98 -17.93 2.48 6.65
N ALA A 99 -18.89 2.36 7.57
CA ALA A 99 -19.46 3.53 8.22
C ALA A 99 -18.41 4.36 8.98
N SER A 100 -17.43 3.70 9.61
CA SER A 100 -16.31 4.38 10.27
C SER A 100 -15.38 5.05 9.26
N ALA A 101 -15.03 4.35 8.18
CA ALA A 101 -14.13 4.86 7.14
C ALA A 101 -14.74 6.09 6.44
N VAL A 102 -16.01 6.03 6.07
CA VAL A 102 -16.71 7.16 5.42
C VAL A 102 -16.75 8.39 6.32
N ARG A 103 -17.00 8.23 7.63
CA ARG A 103 -16.99 9.38 8.56
C ARG A 103 -15.63 10.07 8.69
N GLY A 104 -14.55 9.33 8.50
CA GLY A 104 -13.17 9.82 8.63
C GLY A 104 -12.49 10.17 7.30
N SER A 105 -13.24 10.20 6.18
CA SER A 105 -12.67 10.40 4.84
C SER A 105 -13.37 11.52 4.08
N ASP A 106 -12.65 12.09 3.13
CA ASP A 106 -13.15 13.02 2.14
C ASP A 106 -12.98 12.42 0.74
N ALA A 107 -13.95 12.62 -0.15
CA ALA A 107 -13.93 12.02 -1.48
C ALA A 107 -12.79 12.56 -2.36
N ASN A 108 -12.48 13.86 -2.26
CA ASN A 108 -11.35 14.44 -2.99
C ASN A 108 -10.03 13.88 -2.47
N ASP A 109 -9.84 13.77 -1.17
CA ASP A 109 -8.63 13.19 -0.57
C ASP A 109 -8.42 11.76 -1.04
N VAL A 110 -9.47 10.93 -1.01
CA VAL A 110 -9.42 9.55 -1.51
C VAL A 110 -9.09 9.52 -3.00
N LEU A 111 -9.77 10.32 -3.82
CA LEU A 111 -9.53 10.40 -5.26
C LEU A 111 -8.08 10.77 -5.57
N TYR A 112 -7.59 11.87 -5.00
CA TYR A 112 -6.24 12.38 -5.27
C TYR A 112 -5.16 11.46 -4.72
N GLN A 113 -5.37 10.82 -3.57
CA GLN A 113 -4.45 9.82 -3.03
C GLN A 113 -4.21 8.68 -4.04
N TYR A 114 -5.27 8.14 -4.63
CA TYR A 114 -5.12 7.04 -5.59
C TYR A 114 -4.67 7.49 -6.98
N GLU A 115 -5.06 8.69 -7.41
CA GLU A 115 -4.59 9.28 -8.68
C GLU A 115 -3.10 9.63 -8.64
N ALA A 116 -2.58 10.13 -7.52
CA ALA A 116 -1.17 10.50 -7.35
C ALA A 116 -0.18 9.35 -7.60
N SER A 117 -0.65 8.10 -7.60
CA SER A 117 0.17 6.94 -7.91
C SER A 117 0.19 6.54 -9.40
N ARG A 118 -0.50 7.32 -10.24
CA ARG A 118 -0.67 6.98 -11.66
C ARG A 118 0.63 6.88 -12.42
N ASP A 119 1.51 7.83 -12.16
CA ASP A 119 2.78 7.99 -12.86
C ASP A 119 3.97 7.46 -12.03
N TYR A 120 3.68 6.68 -10.98
CA TYR A 120 4.71 6.05 -10.16
C TYR A 120 5.46 4.98 -10.96
N ASP A 121 6.75 5.19 -11.15
CA ASP A 121 7.68 4.23 -11.76
C ASP A 121 9.12 4.51 -11.35
N PRO A 122 9.63 3.96 -10.25
CA PRO A 122 11.04 4.10 -9.88
C PRO A 122 11.96 3.16 -10.69
N GLY A 123 11.40 2.24 -11.48
CA GLY A 123 12.18 1.25 -12.23
C GLY A 123 13.36 1.83 -13.00
N PRO A 124 13.21 2.91 -13.76
CA PRO A 124 14.32 3.49 -14.56
C PRO A 124 15.50 4.03 -13.75
N GLY A 125 15.32 4.26 -12.44
CA GLY A 125 16.34 4.92 -11.59
C GLY A 125 16.89 4.08 -10.45
N LEU A 126 16.55 2.80 -10.32
CA LEU A 126 16.92 1.97 -9.17
C LEU A 126 18.44 1.87 -8.93
N GLU A 127 19.25 1.86 -9.97
CA GLU A 127 20.71 1.81 -9.86
C GLU A 127 21.31 3.09 -9.26
N LYS A 128 20.56 4.19 -9.23
CA LYS A 128 21.01 5.45 -8.60
C LYS A 128 20.94 5.40 -7.09
N ILE A 129 20.15 4.47 -6.52
CA ILE A 129 20.00 4.34 -5.08
C ILE A 129 21.28 3.81 -4.47
N ILE A 130 21.98 4.65 -3.69
CA ILE A 130 23.27 4.31 -3.06
C ILE A 130 23.12 3.99 -1.57
N ALA A 131 22.08 4.48 -0.92
CA ALA A 131 21.79 4.19 0.47
C ALA A 131 21.51 2.69 0.68
N PRO A 132 21.86 2.10 1.84
CA PRO A 132 21.35 0.77 2.21
C PRO A 132 19.82 0.78 2.16
N LEU A 133 19.24 -0.23 1.51
CA LEU A 133 17.82 -0.33 1.34
C LEU A 133 17.29 -1.70 1.71
N VAL A 134 16.30 -1.73 2.59
CA VAL A 134 15.58 -2.96 2.97
C VAL A 134 14.10 -2.80 2.63
N ALA A 135 13.64 -3.48 1.59
CA ALA A 135 12.24 -3.54 1.23
C ALA A 135 11.54 -4.68 1.97
N VAL A 136 10.48 -4.39 2.72
CA VAL A 136 9.77 -5.40 3.52
C VAL A 136 8.33 -5.52 3.05
N ASN A 137 7.96 -6.73 2.63
CA ASN A 137 6.60 -7.13 2.30
C ASN A 137 6.21 -8.39 3.08
N THR A 138 4.96 -8.81 2.98
CA THR A 138 4.47 -10.06 3.58
C THR A 138 3.87 -10.97 2.52
N THR A 139 3.90 -12.29 2.75
CA THR A 139 3.41 -13.25 1.76
C THR A 139 1.89 -13.28 1.66
N ASP A 140 1.18 -12.67 2.63
CA ASP A 140 -0.28 -12.51 2.64
C ASP A 140 -0.77 -11.15 2.10
N ASP A 141 0.14 -10.32 1.55
CA ASP A 141 -0.24 -9.03 0.95
C ASP A 141 -0.87 -9.23 -0.43
N ILE A 142 -2.17 -9.04 -0.53
CA ILE A 142 -2.90 -9.16 -1.80
C ILE A 142 -2.82 -7.91 -2.69
N VAL A 143 -2.27 -6.80 -2.18
CA VAL A 143 -1.99 -5.59 -2.97
C VAL A 143 -0.69 -5.77 -3.75
N ASN A 144 0.33 -6.36 -3.11
CA ASN A 144 1.62 -6.70 -3.71
C ASN A 144 1.88 -8.20 -3.51
N PRO A 145 1.15 -9.08 -4.20
CA PRO A 145 1.21 -10.51 -3.95
C PRO A 145 2.56 -11.11 -4.37
N PRO A 146 3.08 -12.09 -3.62
CA PRO A 146 4.39 -12.68 -3.87
C PRO A 146 4.49 -13.45 -5.20
N ASP A 147 3.35 -13.90 -5.76
CA ASP A 147 3.31 -14.56 -7.08
C ASP A 147 3.72 -13.61 -8.22
N ILE A 148 3.78 -12.29 -7.97
CA ILE A 148 4.27 -11.29 -8.92
C ILE A 148 5.66 -10.85 -8.44
N PRO A 149 6.75 -11.45 -8.94
CA PRO A 149 8.10 -11.33 -8.38
C PRO A 149 8.80 -10.02 -8.78
N VAL A 150 8.07 -8.89 -8.74
CA VAL A 150 8.63 -7.57 -9.08
C VAL A 150 9.68 -7.15 -8.06
N LEU A 151 9.37 -7.31 -6.76
CA LEU A 151 10.28 -6.90 -5.71
C LEU A 151 11.59 -7.67 -5.75
N GLU A 152 11.52 -8.99 -5.81
CA GLU A 152 12.70 -9.88 -5.79
C GLU A 152 13.58 -9.68 -7.02
N LYS A 153 12.96 -9.40 -8.15
CA LYS A 153 13.68 -9.14 -9.40
C LYS A 153 14.36 -7.77 -9.39
N GLU A 154 13.59 -6.74 -9.12
CA GLU A 154 14.06 -5.36 -9.28
C GLU A 154 15.00 -4.91 -8.15
N ILE A 155 14.90 -5.49 -6.94
CA ILE A 155 15.79 -5.17 -5.82
C ILE A 155 17.26 -5.49 -6.14
N THR A 156 17.52 -6.45 -7.01
CA THR A 156 18.89 -6.83 -7.44
C THR A 156 19.63 -5.70 -8.16
N ARG A 157 18.90 -4.70 -8.63
CA ARG A 157 19.44 -3.51 -9.31
C ARG A 157 19.87 -2.43 -8.31
N VAL A 158 19.46 -2.52 -7.06
CA VAL A 158 19.91 -1.62 -6.00
C VAL A 158 21.16 -2.21 -5.35
N LYS A 159 22.31 -1.56 -5.51
CA LYS A 159 23.63 -2.08 -5.11
C LYS A 159 23.71 -2.56 -3.65
N ARG A 160 23.04 -1.87 -2.73
CA ARG A 160 22.96 -2.20 -1.29
C ARG A 160 21.51 -2.55 -0.90
N GLY A 161 20.74 -3.10 -1.85
CA GLY A 161 19.34 -3.45 -1.66
C GLY A 161 19.14 -4.90 -1.24
N ARG A 162 18.19 -5.15 -0.36
CA ARG A 162 17.66 -6.49 -0.07
C ARG A 162 16.16 -6.47 0.15
N ALA A 163 15.49 -7.55 -0.23
CA ALA A 163 14.09 -7.76 0.05
C ALA A 163 13.92 -8.72 1.23
N VAL A 164 12.91 -8.46 2.04
CA VAL A 164 12.47 -9.34 3.14
C VAL A 164 10.99 -9.63 2.93
N MET A 165 10.67 -10.90 2.62
CA MET A 165 9.31 -11.41 2.56
C MET A 165 8.97 -12.10 3.87
N ILE A 166 8.18 -11.44 4.71
CA ILE A 166 7.74 -11.99 6.00
C ILE A 166 6.64 -13.02 5.74
N PRO A 167 6.80 -14.28 6.17
CA PRO A 167 5.77 -15.30 6.00
C PRO A 167 4.46 -14.92 6.69
N GLU A 168 3.34 -15.31 6.07
CA GLU A 168 2.01 -15.22 6.70
C GLU A 168 2.00 -15.91 8.06
N SER A 169 1.38 -15.28 9.04
CA SER A 169 1.25 -15.80 10.39
C SER A 169 0.05 -15.16 11.10
N ASP A 170 -0.20 -15.59 12.35
CA ASP A 170 -1.16 -14.97 13.26
C ASP A 170 -0.81 -13.51 13.63
N LYS A 171 0.40 -13.06 13.31
CA LYS A 171 0.88 -11.69 13.55
C LYS A 171 0.79 -10.78 12.33
N THR A 172 0.65 -11.33 11.13
CA THR A 172 0.53 -10.55 9.90
C THR A 172 -0.93 -10.18 9.60
N ASN A 173 -1.14 -9.16 8.78
CA ASN A 173 -2.46 -8.67 8.38
C ASN A 173 -2.47 -8.18 6.93
N GLY A 174 -1.93 -8.99 6.01
CA GLY A 174 -1.84 -8.63 4.61
C GLY A 174 -1.13 -7.30 4.41
N HIS A 175 -1.64 -6.47 3.51
CA HIS A 175 -1.09 -5.13 3.28
C HIS A 175 -1.00 -4.28 4.56
N GLY A 176 -1.93 -4.46 5.49
CA GLY A 176 -1.95 -3.75 6.77
C GLY A 176 -0.78 -4.09 7.72
N THR A 177 0.02 -5.11 7.43
CA THR A 177 1.17 -5.48 8.27
C THR A 177 2.20 -4.35 8.40
N HIS A 178 2.28 -3.45 7.43
CA HIS A 178 3.16 -2.28 7.51
C HIS A 178 2.88 -1.36 8.72
N THR A 179 1.67 -1.41 9.29
CA THR A 179 1.32 -0.67 10.51
C THR A 179 1.69 -1.40 11.81
N LEU A 180 2.13 -2.66 11.72
CA LEU A 180 2.43 -3.54 12.84
C LEU A 180 3.94 -3.60 13.10
N ALA A 181 4.51 -2.55 13.70
CA ALA A 181 5.95 -2.42 13.91
C ALA A 181 6.59 -3.63 14.59
N ALA A 182 5.88 -4.33 15.48
CA ALA A 182 6.35 -5.55 16.14
C ALA A 182 6.76 -6.65 15.15
N VAL A 183 6.23 -6.63 13.92
CA VAL A 183 6.50 -7.66 12.91
C VAL A 183 7.81 -7.39 12.14
N TRP A 184 8.16 -6.14 11.93
CA TRP A 184 9.30 -5.75 11.08
C TRP A 184 10.38 -4.91 11.79
N LYS A 185 10.21 -4.53 13.05
CA LYS A 185 11.15 -3.66 13.80
C LYS A 185 12.58 -4.18 13.84
N ASP A 186 12.77 -5.49 13.86
CA ASP A 186 14.11 -6.09 13.94
C ASP A 186 14.90 -5.87 12.64
N GLU A 187 14.20 -5.86 11.50
CA GLU A 187 14.79 -5.49 10.21
C GLU A 187 15.17 -4.00 10.16
N LEU A 188 14.35 -3.13 10.77
CA LEU A 188 14.68 -1.72 10.91
C LEU A 188 15.92 -1.53 11.80
N ALA A 189 15.97 -2.17 12.97
CA ALA A 189 17.11 -2.07 13.87
C ALA A 189 18.41 -2.53 13.20
N ARG A 190 18.35 -3.60 12.42
CA ARG A 190 19.48 -4.10 11.64
C ARG A 190 19.92 -3.10 10.56
N LEU A 191 18.96 -2.54 9.80
CA LEU A 191 19.24 -1.54 8.77
C LEU A 191 19.90 -0.29 9.36
N LEU A 192 19.41 0.21 10.50
CA LEU A 192 19.97 1.38 11.18
C LEU A 192 21.43 1.11 11.60
N LYS A 193 21.72 -0.07 12.15
CA LYS A 193 23.08 -0.48 12.50
C LYS A 193 23.99 -0.59 11.26
N GLU A 194 23.49 -1.09 10.13
CA GLU A 194 24.24 -1.19 8.87
C GLU A 194 24.50 0.17 8.23
N SER A 195 23.73 1.21 8.59
CA SER A 195 23.86 2.58 8.08
C SER A 195 24.69 3.52 8.97
N GLU A 196 25.08 3.08 10.17
CA GLU A 196 25.99 3.83 11.04
C GLU A 196 27.33 4.05 10.31
N LYS A 197 27.81 5.31 10.33
CA LYS A 197 29.09 5.75 9.72
C LYS A 197 30.23 5.70 10.70
#